data_79cc6919bef8fcea39291c75e8e922eb
#
_entry.id   79cc6919bef8fcea39291c75e8e922eb
#
_cell.length_a   1.000
_cell.length_b   1.000
_cell.length_c   1.000
_cell.angle_alpha   90.00
_cell.angle_beta   90.00
_cell.angle_gamma   90.00
#
_symmetry.space_group_name_H-M   'P 1'
#
loop_
_entity.id
_entity.type
_entity.pdbx_description
1 polymer ?
#
loop_
_entity_poly.entity_id
_entity_poly.type
_entity_poly.pdbx_seq_one_letter_code
_entity_poly.pdbx_strand_id
1 'polypeptide(L)'
;PRGLPADADLVFDVRFLSNPYYQTNLRPLSGLDLAVARHIEADSAYAKFFASLKDMLVSLLPAYEREGKSYLTIAVGCTGGRHRSVFVAERVAEVLRDTGRQVGVRHRNLKDGPQPTHTVPGA
;
A
#
# COMPACT_ATOMS: atom_id res chain seq x y z
N PRO A 1 -4.26 -1.87 -14.55
CA PRO A 1 -4.39 -3.19 -14.00
C PRO A 1 -5.67 -3.40 -13.25
N ARG A 2 -6.18 -4.53 -13.52
CA ARG A 2 -7.42 -4.89 -12.97
C ARG A 2 -7.27 -5.16 -11.51
N GLY A 3 -7.26 -4.78 -10.67
CA GLY A 3 -7.13 -4.97 -9.27
C GLY A 3 -7.36 -3.69 -8.52
N LEU A 4 -7.30 -2.57 -9.21
CA LEU A 4 -7.49 -1.30 -8.55
C LEU A 4 -8.97 -0.94 -8.51
N PRO A 5 -9.47 -0.47 -7.36
CA PRO A 5 -10.87 -0.07 -7.27
C PRO A 5 -11.13 1.18 -8.10
N ALA A 6 -12.28 1.22 -8.74
CA ALA A 6 -12.67 2.36 -9.55
C ALA A 6 -12.93 3.61 -8.71
N ASP A 7 -13.22 3.41 -7.43
CA ASP A 7 -13.57 4.51 -6.54
C ASP A 7 -12.42 4.92 -5.62
N ALA A 8 -11.20 4.53 -5.95
CA ALA A 8 -10.05 4.95 -5.14
C ALA A 8 -9.84 6.44 -5.21
N ASP A 9 -9.58 7.05 -4.09
CA ASP A 9 -9.28 8.49 -4.02
C ASP A 9 -7.83 8.77 -4.36
N LEU A 10 -6.94 7.88 -3.96
CA LEU A 10 -5.52 7.99 -4.26
C LEU A 10 -5.04 6.65 -4.78
N VAL A 11 -4.20 6.69 -5.80
CA VAL A 11 -3.66 5.48 -6.41
C VAL A 11 -2.16 5.63 -6.54
N PHE A 12 -1.43 4.63 -6.06
CA PHE A 12 0.02 4.62 -6.18
C PHE A 12 0.45 3.35 -6.90
N ASP A 13 1.19 3.54 -7.99
CA ASP A 13 1.75 2.43 -8.75
C ASP A 13 3.19 2.25 -8.31
N VAL A 14 3.49 1.11 -7.70
CA VAL A 14 4.82 0.86 -7.15
C VAL A 14 5.61 -0.14 -7.98
N ARG A 15 5.28 -0.26 -9.27
CA ARG A 15 6.00 -1.17 -10.16
C ARG A 15 7.46 -0.78 -10.38
N PHE A 16 7.84 0.43 -10.04
CA PHE A 16 9.24 0.86 -10.17
C PHE A 16 10.15 0.22 -9.12
N LEU A 17 9.59 -0.33 -8.06
CA LEU A 17 10.40 -0.98 -7.02
C LEU A 17 10.93 -2.33 -7.52
N SER A 18 12.03 -2.76 -6.94
CA SER A 18 12.64 -4.04 -7.28
C SER A 18 11.61 -5.17 -7.10
N ASN A 19 11.48 -6.03 -8.11
CA ASN A 19 10.43 -7.03 -8.13
C ASN A 19 10.89 -8.35 -7.53
N PRO A 20 10.40 -8.73 -6.35
CA PRO A 20 10.81 -9.99 -5.71
C PRO A 20 10.47 -11.23 -6.53
N TYR A 21 9.55 -11.12 -7.48
CA TYR A 21 9.17 -12.25 -8.30
C TYR A 21 10.37 -12.87 -9.03
N TYR A 22 11.38 -12.06 -9.35
CA TYR A 22 12.56 -12.56 -10.07
C TYR A 22 13.53 -13.31 -9.16
N GLN A 23 13.28 -13.33 -7.86
CA GLN A 23 14.04 -14.15 -6.92
C GLN A 23 13.27 -15.44 -6.68
N THR A 24 13.86 -16.57 -7.06
CA THR A 24 13.16 -17.85 -6.99
C THR A 24 12.63 -18.15 -5.59
N ASN A 25 13.40 -17.82 -4.58
CA ASN A 25 13.02 -18.09 -3.20
C ASN A 25 11.96 -17.14 -2.67
N LEU A 26 11.76 -15.99 -3.33
CA LEU A 26 10.77 -15.02 -2.89
C LEU A 26 9.48 -15.11 -3.70
N ARG A 27 9.54 -15.74 -4.87
CA ARG A 27 8.40 -15.80 -5.77
C ARG A 27 7.14 -16.36 -5.13
N PRO A 28 7.19 -17.45 -4.34
CA PRO A 28 5.97 -17.97 -3.72
C PRO A 28 5.51 -17.20 -2.51
N LEU A 29 6.31 -16.28 -2.01
CA LEU A 29 5.97 -15.51 -0.82
C LEU A 29 5.14 -14.27 -1.22
N SER A 30 4.76 -13.48 -0.24
CA SER A 30 4.01 -12.26 -0.49
C SER A 30 4.65 -11.09 0.26
N GLY A 31 4.11 -9.90 0.06
CA GLY A 31 4.56 -8.71 0.77
C GLY A 31 4.32 -8.76 2.27
N LEU A 32 3.60 -9.78 2.76
CA LEU A 32 3.45 -9.99 4.20
C LEU A 32 4.65 -10.70 4.81
N ASP A 33 5.50 -11.29 3.98
CA ASP A 33 6.65 -12.06 4.45
C ASP A 33 7.86 -11.16 4.65
N LEU A 34 8.58 -11.39 5.75
CA LEU A 34 9.73 -10.57 6.10
C LEU A 34 10.82 -10.57 5.02
N ALA A 35 11.05 -11.72 4.39
CA ALA A 35 12.08 -11.82 3.35
C ALA A 35 11.74 -10.91 2.16
N VAL A 36 10.47 -10.82 1.80
CA VAL A 36 10.03 -9.93 0.73
C VAL A 36 10.18 -8.47 1.16
N ALA A 37 9.78 -8.17 2.39
CA ALA A 37 9.91 -6.83 2.93
C ALA A 37 11.37 -6.35 2.87
N ARG A 38 12.29 -7.20 3.28
CA ARG A 38 13.70 -6.85 3.26
C ARG A 38 14.23 -6.64 1.85
N HIS A 39 13.77 -7.45 0.90
CA HIS A 39 14.18 -7.30 -0.48
C HIS A 39 13.76 -5.94 -1.05
N ILE A 40 12.51 -5.54 -0.76
CA ILE A 40 12.00 -4.27 -1.25
C ILE A 40 12.70 -3.10 -0.55
N GLU A 41 12.90 -3.21 0.75
CA GLU A 41 13.57 -2.15 1.52
C GLU A 41 15.02 -1.95 1.10
N ALA A 42 15.64 -2.97 0.54
CA ALA A 42 17.01 -2.86 0.05
C ALA A 42 17.10 -2.05 -1.25
N ASP A 43 15.99 -1.84 -1.93
CA ASP A 43 15.96 -1.00 -3.13
C ASP A 43 16.14 0.45 -2.70
N SER A 44 17.17 1.12 -3.23
CA SER A 44 17.46 2.50 -2.84
C SER A 44 16.30 3.45 -3.15
N ALA A 45 15.47 3.12 -4.12
CA ALA A 45 14.31 3.94 -4.46
C ALA A 45 13.22 3.87 -3.40
N TYR A 46 13.16 2.79 -2.62
CA TYR A 46 12.08 2.61 -1.67
C TYR A 46 12.08 3.67 -0.57
N ALA A 47 13.21 3.88 0.08
CA ALA A 47 13.27 4.80 1.22
C ALA A 47 12.83 6.21 0.82
N LYS A 48 13.34 6.68 -0.33
CA LYS A 48 13.01 8.03 -0.81
C LYS A 48 11.55 8.13 -1.19
N PHE A 49 11.06 7.13 -1.92
CA PHE A 49 9.65 7.09 -2.30
C PHE A 49 8.76 7.09 -1.08
N PHE A 50 9.05 6.23 -0.12
CA PHE A 50 8.16 6.09 1.03
C PHE A 50 8.15 7.33 1.90
N ALA A 51 9.29 7.99 2.05
CA ALA A 51 9.35 9.25 2.79
C ALA A 51 8.46 10.30 2.14
N SER A 52 8.52 10.41 0.82
CA SER A 52 7.68 11.36 0.09
C SER A 52 6.20 11.00 0.20
N LEU A 53 5.89 9.72 0.10
CA LEU A 53 4.51 9.25 0.21
C LEU A 53 3.96 9.56 1.60
N LYS A 54 4.72 9.28 2.63
CA LYS A 54 4.33 9.54 4.01
C LYS A 54 4.05 11.03 4.21
N ASP A 55 4.96 11.89 3.77
CA ASP A 55 4.80 13.33 3.93
C ASP A 55 3.53 13.81 3.22
N MET A 56 3.28 13.30 2.02
CA MET A 56 2.11 13.69 1.27
C MET A 56 0.83 13.26 1.99
N LEU A 57 0.78 12.03 2.49
CA LEU A 57 -0.40 11.53 3.18
C LEU A 57 -0.67 12.30 4.48
N VAL A 58 0.37 12.57 5.25
CA VAL A 58 0.21 13.33 6.49
C VAL A 58 -0.35 14.72 6.19
N SER A 59 0.03 15.30 5.06
CA SER A 59 -0.46 16.60 4.64
C SER A 59 -1.89 16.54 4.10
N LEU A 60 -2.21 15.52 3.30
CA LEU A 60 -3.50 15.44 2.63
C LEU A 60 -4.64 15.00 3.55
N LEU A 61 -4.38 14.11 4.50
CA LEU A 61 -5.46 13.57 5.32
C LEU A 61 -6.24 14.64 6.07
N PRO A 62 -5.59 15.60 6.76
CA PRO A 62 -6.37 16.65 7.39
C PRO A 62 -7.19 17.48 6.39
N ALA A 63 -6.67 17.66 5.16
CA ALA A 63 -7.38 18.41 4.15
C ALA A 63 -8.66 17.67 3.72
N TYR A 64 -8.58 16.37 3.52
CA TYR A 64 -9.76 15.58 3.19
C TYR A 64 -10.78 15.59 4.33
N GLU A 65 -10.30 15.53 5.56
CA GLU A 65 -11.16 15.58 6.74
C GLU A 65 -11.91 16.91 6.81
N ARG A 66 -11.22 18.01 6.50
CA ARG A 66 -11.87 19.32 6.47
C ARG A 66 -12.94 19.44 5.37
N GLU A 67 -12.77 18.67 4.28
CA GLU A 67 -13.76 18.63 3.23
C GLU A 67 -14.98 17.79 3.60
N GLY A 68 -14.93 17.10 4.74
CA GLY A 68 -16.06 16.29 5.17
C GLY A 68 -16.08 14.90 4.57
N LYS A 69 -14.95 14.44 4.02
CA LYS A 69 -14.90 13.10 3.44
C LYS A 69 -14.95 12.06 4.55
N SER A 70 -15.94 11.17 4.48
CA SER A 70 -16.13 10.15 5.54
C SER A 70 -15.13 9.01 5.45
N TYR A 71 -14.77 8.62 4.23
CA TYR A 71 -13.82 7.53 4.00
C TYR A 71 -12.87 7.93 2.89
N LEU A 72 -11.62 7.54 3.05
CA LEU A 72 -10.61 7.73 2.03
C LEU A 72 -10.09 6.36 1.61
N THR A 73 -10.14 6.08 0.32
CA THR A 73 -9.66 4.83 -0.22
C THR A 73 -8.35 5.05 -0.94
N ILE A 74 -7.31 4.37 -0.48
CA ILE A 74 -5.98 4.44 -1.07
C ILE A 74 -5.68 3.09 -1.70
N ALA A 75 -5.37 3.09 -2.99
CA ALA A 75 -5.04 1.88 -3.71
C ALA A 75 -3.56 1.87 -4.05
N VAL A 76 -2.93 0.73 -3.84
CA VAL A 76 -1.52 0.53 -4.19
C VAL A 76 -1.47 -0.62 -5.18
N GLY A 77 -0.85 -0.40 -6.33
CA GLY A 77 -0.80 -1.39 -7.39
C GLY A 77 0.62 -1.74 -7.81
N CYS A 78 0.77 -2.97 -8.25
CA CYS A 78 1.99 -3.43 -8.91
C CYS A 78 1.62 -4.58 -9.82
N THR A 79 2.59 -5.08 -10.58
CA THR A 79 2.35 -6.24 -11.42
C THR A 79 2.08 -7.45 -10.52
N GLY A 80 0.96 -8.12 -10.73
CA GLY A 80 0.58 -9.29 -9.97
C GLY A 80 -0.04 -9.00 -8.60
N GLY A 81 0.24 -7.85 -8.00
CA GLY A 81 -0.39 -7.44 -6.74
C GLY A 81 -0.10 -8.35 -5.56
N ARG A 82 1.06 -9.01 -5.54
CA ARG A 82 1.37 -9.97 -4.49
C ARG A 82 2.53 -9.55 -3.59
N HIS A 83 3.52 -8.87 -4.14
CA HIS A 83 4.73 -8.53 -3.39
C HIS A 83 4.80 -7.05 -3.04
N ARG A 84 5.07 -6.23 -4.05
CA ARG A 84 5.34 -4.80 -3.83
C ARG A 84 4.14 -4.04 -3.32
N SER A 85 2.99 -4.22 -3.95
CA SER A 85 1.79 -3.50 -3.52
C SER A 85 1.35 -3.92 -2.13
N VAL A 86 1.45 -5.21 -1.81
CA VAL A 86 1.08 -5.72 -0.50
C VAL A 86 1.99 -5.11 0.58
N PHE A 87 3.31 -5.13 0.34
CA PHE A 87 4.24 -4.59 1.31
C PHE A 87 4.00 -3.09 1.54
N VAL A 88 3.87 -2.33 0.45
CA VAL A 88 3.70 -0.88 0.57
C VAL A 88 2.37 -0.56 1.26
N ALA A 89 1.29 -1.28 0.92
CA ALA A 89 0.01 -1.05 1.54
C ALA A 89 0.06 -1.29 3.06
N GLU A 90 0.78 -2.33 3.49
CA GLU A 90 0.93 -2.59 4.91
C GLU A 90 1.70 -1.47 5.61
N ARG A 91 2.74 -0.96 4.98
CA ARG A 91 3.51 0.15 5.54
C ARG A 91 2.70 1.44 5.60
N VAL A 92 1.89 1.69 4.57
CA VAL A 92 0.99 2.85 4.57
C VAL A 92 0.01 2.73 5.74
N ALA A 93 -0.55 1.53 5.93
CA ALA A 93 -1.47 1.30 7.03
C ALA A 93 -0.83 1.60 8.39
N GLU A 94 0.43 1.19 8.58
CA GLU A 94 1.14 1.48 9.83
C GLU A 94 1.25 2.98 10.07
N VAL A 95 1.63 3.72 9.03
CA VAL A 95 1.76 5.18 9.15
C VAL A 95 0.43 5.80 9.55
N LEU A 96 -0.65 5.36 8.90
CA LEU A 96 -1.97 5.95 9.17
C LEU A 96 -2.48 5.58 10.56
N ARG A 97 -2.23 4.35 10.99
CA ARG A 97 -2.61 3.95 12.36
C ARG A 97 -1.83 4.74 13.40
N ASP A 98 -0.57 5.05 13.12
CA ASP A 98 0.25 5.84 14.02
C ASP A 98 -0.29 7.26 14.19
N THR A 99 -1.09 7.75 13.25
CA THR A 99 -1.75 9.04 13.38
C THR A 99 -3.05 8.96 14.17
N GLY A 100 -3.41 7.78 14.66
CA GLY A 100 -4.63 7.57 15.42
C GLY A 100 -5.85 7.22 14.58
N ARG A 101 -5.68 7.02 13.28
CA ARG A 101 -6.80 6.72 12.39
C ARG A 101 -7.08 5.22 12.33
N GLN A 102 -8.32 4.89 12.07
CA GLN A 102 -8.73 3.50 11.86
C GLN A 102 -8.46 3.13 10.41
N VAL A 103 -7.82 2.00 10.19
CA VAL A 103 -7.41 1.57 8.86
C VAL A 103 -7.76 0.11 8.64
N GLY A 104 -8.49 -0.16 7.56
CA GLY A 104 -8.70 -1.52 7.09
C GLY A 104 -7.82 -1.74 5.86
N VAL A 105 -7.28 -2.93 5.72
CA VAL A 105 -6.40 -3.28 4.61
C VAL A 105 -6.97 -4.47 3.87
N ARG A 106 -6.87 -4.41 2.55
CA ARG A 106 -7.34 -5.47 1.69
C ARG A 106 -6.33 -5.74 0.59
N HIS A 107 -6.01 -7.00 0.36
CA HIS A 107 -5.05 -7.42 -0.67
C HIS A 107 -5.76 -8.28 -1.69
N ARG A 108 -6.14 -7.67 -2.81
CA ARG A 108 -7.04 -8.28 -3.77
C ARG A 108 -6.51 -9.54 -4.42
N ASN A 109 -5.21 -9.67 -4.54
CA ASN A 109 -4.60 -10.80 -5.23
C ASN A 109 -3.96 -11.83 -4.30
N LEU A 110 -4.18 -11.72 -3.01
CA LEU A 110 -3.80 -12.79 -2.10
C LEU A 110 -4.94 -13.78 -2.05
N LYS A 111 -4.57 -15.07 -1.82
CA LYS A 111 -5.48 -16.11 -2.09
C LYS A 111 -6.62 -16.34 -1.10
N ASP A 112 -6.65 -15.72 -0.01
CA ASP A 112 -7.60 -16.04 1.05
C ASP A 112 -8.91 -15.29 0.91
N GLY A 113 -9.50 -15.36 -0.27
CA GLY A 113 -10.79 -14.78 -0.50
C GLY A 113 -10.73 -13.29 -0.77
N PRO A 114 -11.87 -12.63 -0.77
CA PRO A 114 -11.92 -11.23 -1.13
C PRO A 114 -11.08 -10.41 -0.19
N GLN A 115 -10.18 -9.67 -0.77
CA GLN A 115 -9.25 -8.88 -0.01
C GLN A 115 -9.61 -7.42 -0.12
N PRO A 116 -9.63 -6.76 0.95
CA PRO A 116 -10.06 -5.39 1.01
C PRO A 116 -9.13 -4.43 0.31
N THR A 117 -9.71 -3.36 -0.19
CA THR A 117 -8.93 -2.20 -0.50
C THR A 117 -8.58 -1.50 0.80
N HIS A 118 -7.59 -0.64 0.72
CA HIS A 118 -7.22 0.19 1.83
C HIS A 118 -8.28 1.27 2.01
N THR A 119 -8.90 1.33 3.15
CA THR A 119 -9.90 2.35 3.44
C THR A 119 -9.59 3.00 4.77
N VAL A 120 -9.50 4.30 4.77
CA VAL A 120 -9.27 5.08 5.96
C VAL A 120 -10.50 5.92 6.21
N PRO A 121 -11.15 5.77 7.36
CA PRO A 121 -12.27 6.64 7.69
C PRO A 121 -11.79 8.08 7.79
N GLY A 122 -12.54 8.99 7.22
CA GLY A 122 -12.32 10.41 7.43
C GLY A 122 -12.66 10.76 8.87
N ALA A 123 -12.07 11.77 9.38
CA ALA A 123 -12.29 12.15 10.77
C ALA A 123 -13.69 12.67 11.02
#